data_5a590102a6b789bd37505e1bbeac9e31
#
_entry.id   5a590102a6b789bd37505e1bbeac9e31
#
_cell.length_a   1.000
_cell.length_b   1.000
_cell.length_c   1.000
_cell.angle_alpha   90.00
_cell.angle_beta   90.00
_cell.angle_gamma   90.00
#
_symmetry.space_group_name_H-M   'P 1'
#
loop_
_entity.id
_entity.type
_entity.pdbx_description
1 polymer ?
#
loop_
_entity_poly.entity_id
_entity_poly.type
_entity_poly.pdbx_seq_one_letter_code
_entity_poly.pdbx_strand_id
1 'polypeptide(L)'
;MSQAKKVFTRMCLNNWGGIDHKVLEFHEYVNLFSGKSGSGKSTVMDAIQVILYGSFSPSFLNKAADDAKNRRSVLSYLRGEQKDGSANRKDCDFCSVIALEIEDTGTHITTCIGIAFEVRKSDSEIKKFVYFSHSGKMPESEYLTEQGVCYSNQEIKKLVSARTKSDDNREKGEVNRIYGSKEAYLGTLYDVILGYIDQNRFITMEKSAIALKMTNGTGQFIRDYMFPKNTSNTIATISEQLDSYRQIKDKIEDLRKRIEILTDIQTSGQELVRLQSDKIRAEAMIRCIGIEDLRARIQTAEEDKKIIAEKQEQLQGKIKERSTVRGETEQELIQVSADLKASDLGGKQQQYEELDERSRMLADNTR
;
A
#
# COMPACT_ATOMS: atom_id res chain seq x y z
N MET A 1 29.69 2.60 -23.23
CA MET A 1 28.60 2.27 -22.28
C MET A 1 27.94 1.01 -22.77
N SER A 2 27.93 -0.06 -21.99
CA SER A 2 27.21 -1.29 -22.36
C SER A 2 25.73 -0.96 -22.45
N GLN A 3 25.10 -1.34 -23.57
CA GLN A 3 23.67 -1.13 -23.75
C GLN A 3 22.91 -1.98 -22.72
N ALA A 4 21.98 -1.39 -21.98
CA ALA A 4 21.14 -2.10 -21.03
C ALA A 4 20.41 -3.26 -21.71
N LYS A 5 20.46 -4.45 -21.11
CA LYS A 5 19.88 -5.68 -21.66
C LYS A 5 18.99 -6.34 -20.60
N LYS A 6 17.99 -7.08 -21.05
CA LYS A 6 17.24 -8.01 -20.22
C LYS A 6 17.87 -9.41 -20.37
N VAL A 7 18.30 -9.99 -19.25
CA VAL A 7 18.94 -11.29 -19.22
C VAL A 7 18.20 -12.25 -18.29
N PHE A 8 18.13 -13.50 -18.67
CA PHE A 8 17.64 -14.55 -17.79
C PHE A 8 18.75 -14.92 -16.82
N THR A 9 18.49 -14.91 -15.53
CA THR A 9 19.47 -15.21 -14.49
C THR A 9 19.24 -16.55 -13.82
N ARG A 10 17.98 -16.90 -13.54
CA ARG A 10 17.63 -18.15 -12.88
C ARG A 10 16.32 -18.71 -13.43
N MET A 11 16.18 -20.03 -13.40
CA MET A 11 14.93 -20.71 -13.71
C MET A 11 14.63 -21.77 -12.65
N CYS A 12 13.43 -21.76 -12.14
CA CYS A 12 12.92 -22.77 -11.23
C CYS A 12 11.93 -23.70 -11.92
N LEU A 13 12.13 -24.99 -11.74
CA LEU A 13 11.27 -26.07 -12.22
C LEU A 13 10.86 -26.95 -11.05
N ASN A 14 9.60 -26.85 -10.65
CA ASN A 14 9.01 -27.69 -9.63
C ASN A 14 7.92 -28.58 -10.26
N ASN A 15 8.09 -29.87 -10.17
CA ASN A 15 7.18 -30.86 -10.72
C ASN A 15 6.94 -30.71 -12.24
N TRP A 16 8.02 -30.55 -13.00
CA TRP A 16 7.99 -30.38 -14.44
C TRP A 16 8.76 -31.47 -15.18
N GLY A 17 8.11 -32.24 -16.04
CA GLY A 17 8.68 -33.42 -16.70
C GLY A 17 9.10 -34.46 -15.65
N GLY A 18 10.26 -35.05 -15.83
CA GLY A 18 10.88 -35.94 -14.85
C GLY A 18 11.62 -35.21 -13.72
N ILE A 19 11.47 -33.89 -13.62
CA ILE A 19 12.15 -33.04 -12.63
C ILE A 19 11.17 -32.75 -11.49
N ASP A 20 11.52 -33.17 -10.28
CA ASP A 20 10.71 -32.86 -9.10
C ASP A 20 11.02 -31.45 -8.58
N HIS A 21 12.32 -31.13 -8.47
CA HIS A 21 12.77 -29.77 -8.13
C HIS A 21 14.15 -29.51 -8.76
N LYS A 22 14.29 -28.37 -9.42
CA LYS A 22 15.58 -27.90 -9.93
C LYS A 22 15.58 -26.41 -10.15
N VAL A 23 16.63 -25.75 -9.70
CA VAL A 23 16.97 -24.39 -10.10
C VAL A 23 18.17 -24.44 -11.03
N LEU A 24 18.05 -23.72 -12.13
CA LEU A 24 19.10 -23.54 -13.14
C LEU A 24 19.56 -22.09 -13.09
N GLU A 25 20.85 -21.87 -13.07
CA GLU A 25 21.47 -20.55 -13.22
C GLU A 25 21.89 -20.36 -14.67
N PHE A 26 21.63 -19.17 -15.20
CA PHE A 26 21.98 -18.81 -16.57
C PHE A 26 23.13 -17.80 -16.58
N HIS A 27 24.03 -18.01 -17.49
CA HIS A 27 25.05 -17.03 -17.84
C HIS A 27 24.51 -16.03 -18.85
N GLU A 28 24.95 -14.78 -18.80
CA GLU A 28 24.45 -13.67 -19.64
C GLU A 28 24.53 -13.95 -21.15
N TYR A 29 25.59 -14.59 -21.61
CA TYR A 29 25.86 -14.70 -23.05
C TYR A 29 25.58 -16.09 -23.63
N VAL A 30 26.09 -17.14 -23.02
CA VAL A 30 26.02 -18.50 -23.57
C VAL A 30 25.75 -19.51 -22.47
N ASN A 31 24.72 -20.32 -22.70
CA ASN A 31 24.36 -21.45 -21.82
C ASN A 31 24.34 -22.74 -22.65
N LEU A 32 25.17 -23.72 -22.28
CA LEU A 32 25.27 -25.00 -22.97
C LEU A 32 24.62 -26.12 -22.15
N PHE A 33 23.56 -26.70 -22.68
CA PHE A 33 22.92 -27.88 -22.14
C PHE A 33 23.47 -29.15 -22.80
N SER A 34 24.29 -29.89 -22.09
CA SER A 34 24.87 -31.15 -22.57
C SER A 34 24.37 -32.34 -21.76
N GLY A 35 24.26 -33.49 -22.37
CA GLY A 35 23.82 -34.72 -21.72
C GLY A 35 23.31 -35.77 -22.69
N LYS A 36 23.11 -36.99 -22.21
CA LYS A 36 22.57 -38.13 -22.97
C LYS A 36 21.11 -37.86 -23.43
N SER A 37 20.62 -38.62 -24.41
CA SER A 37 19.21 -38.59 -24.77
C SER A 37 18.35 -38.92 -23.55
N GLY A 38 17.25 -38.16 -23.33
CA GLY A 38 16.40 -38.34 -22.14
C GLY A 38 16.86 -37.60 -20.89
N SER A 39 18.00 -36.88 -20.87
CA SER A 39 18.49 -36.15 -19.70
C SER A 39 17.73 -34.86 -19.35
N GLY A 40 16.65 -34.55 -20.04
CA GLY A 40 15.79 -33.41 -19.72
C GLY A 40 16.15 -32.07 -20.42
N LYS A 41 17.13 -32.07 -21.35
CA LYS A 41 17.48 -30.84 -22.10
C LYS A 41 16.28 -30.18 -22.80
N SER A 42 15.53 -30.93 -23.55
CA SER A 42 14.31 -30.43 -24.19
C SER A 42 13.22 -30.04 -23.20
N THR A 43 13.17 -30.73 -22.05
CA THR A 43 12.22 -30.42 -20.98
C THR A 43 12.41 -29.01 -20.40
N VAL A 44 13.67 -28.57 -20.27
CA VAL A 44 14.01 -27.20 -19.84
C VAL A 44 13.60 -26.20 -20.92
N MET A 45 13.92 -26.45 -22.19
CA MET A 45 13.55 -25.56 -23.31
C MET A 45 12.04 -25.44 -23.45
N ASP A 46 11.30 -26.56 -23.35
CA ASP A 46 9.85 -26.56 -23.40
C ASP A 46 9.24 -25.74 -22.25
N ALA A 47 9.83 -25.78 -21.05
CA ALA A 47 9.37 -24.94 -19.93
C ALA A 47 9.58 -23.43 -20.21
N ILE A 48 10.72 -23.05 -20.76
CA ILE A 48 10.98 -21.66 -21.21
C ILE A 48 9.92 -21.23 -22.22
N GLN A 49 9.62 -22.07 -23.21
CA GLN A 49 8.61 -21.81 -24.22
C GLN A 49 7.20 -21.64 -23.61
N VAL A 50 6.82 -22.50 -22.68
CA VAL A 50 5.53 -22.40 -21.99
C VAL A 50 5.40 -21.07 -21.25
N ILE A 51 6.46 -20.62 -20.57
CA ILE A 51 6.48 -19.32 -19.89
C ILE A 51 6.38 -18.18 -20.91
N LEU A 52 7.23 -18.17 -21.94
CA LEU A 52 7.30 -17.07 -22.89
C LEU A 52 6.09 -16.98 -23.84
N TYR A 53 5.45 -18.09 -24.15
CA TYR A 53 4.26 -18.11 -25.03
C TYR A 53 2.95 -18.05 -24.25
N GLY A 54 2.99 -18.31 -22.94
CA GLY A 54 1.78 -18.41 -22.14
C GLY A 54 0.77 -19.42 -22.72
N SER A 55 1.24 -20.45 -23.44
CA SER A 55 0.40 -21.36 -24.19
C SER A 55 0.65 -22.80 -23.80
N PHE A 56 -0.42 -23.55 -23.68
CA PHE A 56 -0.39 -24.98 -23.37
C PHE A 56 -0.63 -25.88 -24.59
N SER A 57 -0.63 -25.28 -25.78
CA SER A 57 -0.82 -26.04 -27.01
C SER A 57 0.38 -26.96 -27.30
N PRO A 58 0.15 -28.25 -27.56
CA PRO A 58 1.23 -29.18 -27.93
C PRO A 58 1.99 -28.78 -29.20
N SER A 59 1.43 -27.89 -30.03
CA SER A 59 2.05 -27.44 -31.27
C SER A 59 3.34 -26.64 -31.07
N PHE A 60 3.56 -26.10 -29.88
CA PHE A 60 4.75 -25.33 -29.53
C PHE A 60 5.83 -26.17 -28.89
N LEU A 61 5.44 -27.28 -28.28
CA LEU A 61 6.34 -28.15 -27.52
C LEU A 61 7.00 -29.19 -28.43
N ASN A 62 8.21 -29.57 -28.07
CA ASN A 62 8.95 -30.71 -28.63
C ASN A 62 9.09 -30.72 -30.16
N LYS A 63 9.40 -29.57 -30.76
CA LYS A 63 9.63 -29.44 -32.22
C LYS A 63 10.80 -30.26 -32.75
N ALA A 64 11.67 -30.76 -31.87
CA ALA A 64 12.77 -31.65 -32.27
C ALA A 64 12.30 -33.07 -32.66
N ALA A 65 11.05 -33.44 -32.36
CA ALA A 65 10.47 -34.69 -32.81
C ALA A 65 9.74 -34.47 -34.14
N ASP A 66 10.26 -35.03 -35.21
CA ASP A 66 9.70 -34.92 -36.58
C ASP A 66 8.28 -35.50 -36.72
N ASP A 67 7.80 -36.25 -35.74
CA ASP A 67 6.49 -36.88 -35.74
C ASP A 67 5.42 -36.10 -34.98
N ALA A 68 4.46 -35.56 -35.73
CA ALA A 68 3.29 -34.87 -35.17
C ALA A 68 2.48 -35.77 -34.19
N LYS A 69 2.60 -37.10 -34.27
CA LYS A 69 1.94 -38.09 -33.42
C LYS A 69 2.57 -38.23 -32.03
N ASN A 70 3.81 -37.78 -31.83
CA ASN A 70 4.55 -37.94 -30.56
C ASN A 70 4.68 -36.62 -29.75
N ARG A 71 3.83 -35.62 -30.00
CA ARG A 71 3.87 -34.35 -29.27
C ARG A 71 3.26 -34.54 -27.88
N ARG A 72 4.05 -34.24 -26.84
CA ARG A 72 3.60 -34.24 -25.46
C ARG A 72 2.72 -33.04 -25.19
N SER A 73 1.64 -33.25 -24.45
CA SER A 73 0.84 -32.15 -23.91
C SER A 73 1.52 -31.55 -22.68
N VAL A 74 1.20 -30.31 -22.31
CA VAL A 74 1.69 -29.72 -21.05
C VAL A 74 1.25 -30.55 -19.83
N LEU A 75 0.07 -31.13 -19.85
CA LEU A 75 -0.38 -32.05 -18.80
C LEU A 75 0.51 -33.30 -18.68
N SER A 76 0.95 -33.85 -19.80
CA SER A 76 1.93 -34.96 -19.84
C SER A 76 3.29 -34.54 -19.22
N TYR A 77 3.76 -33.30 -19.47
CA TYR A 77 4.92 -32.76 -18.76
C TYR A 77 4.68 -32.61 -17.26
N LEU A 78 3.54 -32.06 -16.86
CA LEU A 78 3.22 -31.90 -15.45
C LEU A 78 3.17 -33.25 -14.71
N ARG A 79 2.65 -34.28 -15.34
CA ARG A 79 2.62 -35.65 -14.78
C ARG A 79 3.96 -36.38 -14.84
N GLY A 80 4.92 -35.84 -15.58
CA GLY A 80 6.20 -36.51 -15.79
C GLY A 80 6.06 -37.81 -16.59
N GLU A 81 5.13 -37.86 -17.56
CA GLU A 81 4.92 -39.03 -18.40
C GLU A 81 6.17 -39.34 -19.24
N GLN A 82 6.52 -40.60 -19.31
CA GLN A 82 7.62 -41.12 -20.13
C GLN A 82 7.13 -41.79 -21.40
N LYS A 83 8.03 -42.12 -22.32
CA LYS A 83 7.66 -42.79 -23.59
C LYS A 83 7.06 -44.17 -23.41
N ASP A 84 7.37 -44.84 -22.34
CA ASP A 84 6.89 -46.16 -21.97
C ASP A 84 5.48 -46.14 -21.31
N GLY A 85 4.89 -44.93 -21.18
CA GLY A 85 3.57 -44.73 -20.54
C GLY A 85 3.62 -44.67 -19.02
N SER A 86 4.81 -44.78 -18.40
CA SER A 86 4.97 -44.53 -16.98
C SER A 86 4.90 -43.00 -16.70
N ALA A 87 4.47 -42.63 -15.52
CA ALA A 87 4.36 -41.24 -15.12
C ALA A 87 4.67 -41.09 -13.62
N ASN A 88 5.48 -40.10 -13.28
CA ASN A 88 5.94 -39.89 -11.91
C ASN A 88 4.80 -39.46 -10.98
N ARG A 89 3.83 -38.70 -11.49
CA ARG A 89 2.77 -38.03 -10.73
C ARG A 89 1.36 -38.32 -11.29
N LYS A 90 1.10 -39.53 -11.72
CA LYS A 90 -0.19 -39.93 -12.33
C LYS A 90 -1.30 -40.14 -11.30
N ASP A 91 -0.90 -40.63 -10.12
CA ASP A 91 -1.85 -41.18 -9.13
C ASP A 91 -2.03 -40.29 -7.90
N CYS A 92 -1.57 -39.04 -7.96
CA CYS A 92 -1.69 -38.07 -6.88
C CYS A 92 -2.13 -36.70 -7.39
N ASP A 93 -2.70 -35.89 -6.49
CA ASP A 93 -2.92 -34.48 -6.70
C ASP A 93 -1.60 -33.77 -6.38
N PHE A 94 -1.19 -32.80 -7.20
CA PHE A 94 0.06 -32.08 -7.01
C PHE A 94 -0.01 -30.66 -7.56
N CYS A 95 0.91 -29.82 -7.10
CA CYS A 95 1.19 -28.50 -7.64
C CYS A 95 2.49 -28.50 -8.44
N SER A 96 2.58 -27.64 -9.44
CA SER A 96 3.79 -27.41 -10.22
C SER A 96 3.99 -25.92 -10.42
N VAL A 97 5.24 -25.48 -10.33
CA VAL A 97 5.63 -24.09 -10.62
C VAL A 97 6.82 -24.09 -11.57
N ILE A 98 6.65 -23.38 -12.67
CA ILE A 98 7.75 -23.04 -13.58
C ILE A 98 7.93 -21.52 -13.54
N ALA A 99 9.12 -21.05 -13.22
CA ALA A 99 9.40 -19.63 -13.06
C ALA A 99 10.75 -19.26 -13.65
N LEU A 100 10.82 -18.05 -14.21
CA LEU A 100 12.00 -17.47 -14.83
C LEU A 100 12.32 -16.14 -14.18
N GLU A 101 13.56 -15.94 -13.80
CA GLU A 101 14.08 -14.70 -13.24
C GLU A 101 14.78 -13.91 -14.34
N ILE A 102 14.40 -12.64 -14.47
CA ILE A 102 14.90 -11.71 -15.50
C ILE A 102 15.52 -10.51 -14.79
N GLU A 103 16.75 -10.18 -15.16
CA GLU A 103 17.44 -8.98 -14.67
C GLU A 103 17.63 -7.98 -15.80
N ASP A 104 17.41 -6.72 -15.48
CA ASP A 104 17.82 -5.59 -16.31
C ASP A 104 19.25 -5.19 -15.92
N THR A 105 20.19 -5.37 -16.84
CA THR A 105 21.63 -5.09 -16.57
C THR A 105 21.92 -3.59 -16.41
N GLY A 106 21.02 -2.70 -16.82
CA GLY A 106 21.17 -1.25 -16.70
C GLY A 106 20.70 -0.72 -15.35
N THR A 107 19.58 -1.25 -14.85
CA THR A 107 18.97 -0.82 -13.59
C THR A 107 19.19 -1.79 -12.44
N HIS A 108 19.69 -3.00 -12.72
CA HIS A 108 19.81 -4.12 -11.78
C HIS A 108 18.47 -4.50 -11.11
N ILE A 109 17.36 -4.15 -11.75
CA ILE A 109 16.04 -4.57 -11.31
C ILE A 109 15.79 -5.98 -11.77
N THR A 110 15.45 -6.84 -10.82
CA THR A 110 15.11 -8.24 -11.06
C THR A 110 13.60 -8.43 -10.99
N THR A 111 13.06 -9.22 -11.90
CA THR A 111 11.64 -9.58 -11.96
C THR A 111 11.52 -11.06 -12.21
N CYS A 112 10.65 -11.74 -11.48
CA CYS A 112 10.29 -13.13 -11.72
C CYS A 112 8.95 -13.23 -12.44
N ILE A 113 8.87 -14.11 -13.41
CA ILE A 113 7.65 -14.46 -14.14
C ILE A 113 7.44 -15.96 -14.09
N GLY A 114 6.21 -16.42 -14.13
CA GLY A 114 6.00 -17.86 -14.14
C GLY A 114 4.54 -18.26 -14.24
N ILE A 115 4.35 -19.59 -14.19
CA ILE A 115 3.04 -20.22 -14.22
C ILE A 115 3.01 -21.25 -13.11
N ALA A 116 1.97 -21.22 -12.30
CA ALA A 116 1.69 -22.22 -11.30
C ALA A 116 0.46 -23.04 -11.72
N PHE A 117 0.53 -24.32 -11.50
CA PHE A 117 -0.50 -25.29 -11.87
C PHE A 117 -0.95 -26.07 -10.63
N GLU A 118 -2.25 -26.35 -10.55
CA GLU A 118 -2.81 -27.35 -9.64
C GLU A 118 -3.44 -28.45 -10.47
N VAL A 119 -2.90 -29.64 -10.39
CA VAL A 119 -3.34 -30.81 -11.16
C VAL A 119 -3.91 -31.84 -10.23
N ARG A 120 -5.11 -32.29 -10.53
CA ARG A 120 -5.74 -33.41 -9.83
C ARG A 120 -5.52 -34.73 -10.59
N LYS A 121 -5.52 -35.82 -9.87
CA LYS A 121 -5.44 -37.16 -10.46
C LYS A 121 -6.49 -37.38 -11.58
N SER A 122 -7.71 -36.87 -11.38
CA SER A 122 -8.82 -37.02 -12.31
C SER A 122 -8.80 -36.09 -13.52
N ASP A 123 -7.87 -35.13 -13.60
CA ASP A 123 -7.90 -34.14 -14.66
C ASP A 123 -7.40 -34.73 -15.99
N SER A 124 -8.20 -34.56 -17.05
CA SER A 124 -7.81 -34.87 -18.43
C SER A 124 -7.20 -33.72 -19.19
N GLU A 125 -7.34 -32.53 -18.65
CA GLU A 125 -6.79 -31.25 -19.18
C GLU A 125 -6.40 -30.31 -18.05
N ILE A 126 -5.64 -29.24 -18.36
CA ILE A 126 -5.22 -28.25 -17.38
C ILE A 126 -6.40 -27.32 -17.08
N LYS A 127 -6.96 -27.43 -15.85
CA LYS A 127 -8.13 -26.65 -15.40
C LYS A 127 -7.77 -25.50 -14.47
N LYS A 128 -6.74 -25.70 -13.62
CA LYS A 128 -6.35 -24.74 -12.60
C LYS A 128 -4.91 -24.34 -12.77
N PHE A 129 -4.71 -23.09 -13.12
CA PHE A 129 -3.41 -22.48 -13.24
C PHE A 129 -3.49 -20.97 -13.02
N VAL A 130 -2.38 -20.36 -12.73
CA VAL A 130 -2.26 -18.90 -12.65
C VAL A 130 -0.95 -18.46 -13.31
N TYR A 131 -1.03 -17.43 -14.12
CA TYR A 131 0.13 -16.67 -14.56
C TYR A 131 0.47 -15.65 -13.48
N PHE A 132 1.74 -15.49 -13.17
CA PHE A 132 2.18 -14.53 -12.17
C PHE A 132 3.46 -13.82 -12.57
N SER A 133 3.64 -12.64 -12.00
CA SER A 133 4.92 -11.96 -11.94
C SER A 133 5.09 -11.29 -10.60
N HIS A 134 6.33 -11.13 -10.16
CA HIS A 134 6.68 -10.37 -8.97
C HIS A 134 8.05 -9.71 -9.09
N SER A 135 8.22 -8.60 -8.41
CA SER A 135 9.48 -7.88 -8.30
C SER A 135 10.49 -8.63 -7.42
N GLY A 136 11.76 -8.31 -7.63
CA GLY A 136 12.87 -8.88 -6.87
C GLY A 136 13.26 -10.26 -7.33
N LYS A 137 14.31 -10.79 -6.69
CA LYS A 137 14.84 -12.12 -6.98
C LYS A 137 13.86 -13.23 -6.64
N MET A 138 14.08 -14.39 -7.22
CA MET A 138 13.41 -15.63 -6.85
C MET A 138 13.48 -15.83 -5.33
N PRO A 139 12.38 -16.23 -4.65
CA PRO A 139 12.38 -16.46 -3.21
C PRO A 139 13.38 -17.55 -2.85
N GLU A 140 13.99 -17.46 -1.67
CA GLU A 140 14.92 -18.48 -1.16
C GLU A 140 14.25 -19.85 -1.00
N SER A 141 12.94 -19.85 -0.77
CA SER A 141 12.13 -21.06 -0.73
C SER A 141 12.00 -21.76 -2.09
N GLU A 142 12.41 -21.10 -3.20
CA GLU A 142 12.31 -21.63 -4.56
C GLU A 142 10.91 -22.16 -4.91
N TYR A 143 9.88 -21.45 -4.39
CA TYR A 143 8.45 -21.80 -4.49
C TYR A 143 8.07 -23.15 -3.87
N LEU A 144 8.82 -23.55 -2.84
CA LEU A 144 8.52 -24.71 -2.00
C LEU A 144 8.12 -24.25 -0.60
N THR A 145 7.24 -25.01 0.05
CA THR A 145 6.92 -24.85 1.47
C THR A 145 8.09 -25.37 2.33
N GLU A 146 8.09 -25.11 3.62
CA GLU A 146 9.05 -25.66 4.58
C GLU A 146 9.06 -27.21 4.57
N GLN A 147 7.98 -27.83 4.13
CA GLN A 147 7.85 -29.28 3.98
C GLN A 147 8.36 -29.81 2.62
N GLY A 148 8.89 -28.93 1.77
CA GLY A 148 9.35 -29.30 0.42
C GLY A 148 8.23 -29.53 -0.60
N VAL A 149 7.02 -29.10 -0.30
CA VAL A 149 5.87 -29.22 -1.22
C VAL A 149 5.81 -27.96 -2.11
N CYS A 150 5.57 -28.16 -3.41
CA CYS A 150 5.45 -27.06 -4.35
C CYS A 150 4.27 -26.14 -4.02
N TYR A 151 4.45 -24.84 -4.15
CA TYR A 151 3.42 -23.83 -3.88
C TYR A 151 2.16 -24.06 -4.69
N SER A 152 1.04 -23.94 -4.03
CA SER A 152 -0.30 -23.85 -4.62
C SER A 152 -0.55 -22.49 -5.24
N ASN A 153 -1.61 -22.38 -6.06
CA ASN A 153 -2.04 -21.09 -6.60
C ASN A 153 -2.35 -20.05 -5.51
N GLN A 154 -2.78 -20.47 -4.32
CA GLN A 154 -3.04 -19.57 -3.19
C GLN A 154 -1.74 -19.04 -2.58
N GLU A 155 -0.71 -19.87 -2.45
CA GLU A 155 0.60 -19.46 -1.92
C GLU A 155 1.30 -18.50 -2.88
N ILE A 156 1.21 -18.74 -4.18
CA ILE A 156 1.67 -17.77 -5.20
C ILE A 156 0.95 -16.43 -5.07
N LYS A 157 -0.38 -16.43 -4.90
CA LYS A 157 -1.15 -15.19 -4.67
C LYS A 157 -0.71 -14.46 -3.40
N LYS A 158 -0.44 -15.18 -2.31
CA LYS A 158 0.08 -14.61 -1.07
C LYS A 158 1.46 -14.00 -1.27
N LEU A 159 2.37 -14.70 -1.95
CA LEU A 159 3.70 -14.20 -2.29
C LEU A 159 3.64 -12.90 -3.09
N VAL A 160 2.87 -12.87 -4.17
CA VAL A 160 2.70 -11.68 -5.02
C VAL A 160 2.10 -10.52 -4.21
N SER A 161 1.09 -10.78 -3.39
CA SER A 161 0.48 -9.76 -2.53
C SER A 161 1.44 -9.23 -1.47
N ALA A 162 2.31 -10.08 -0.91
CA ALA A 162 3.34 -9.66 0.03
C ALA A 162 4.37 -8.75 -0.65
N ARG A 163 4.79 -9.09 -1.88
CA ARG A 163 5.69 -8.25 -2.69
C ARG A 163 5.07 -6.90 -3.03
N THR A 164 3.79 -6.86 -3.37
CA THR A 164 3.05 -5.60 -3.64
C THR A 164 3.05 -4.67 -2.42
N LYS A 165 2.93 -5.23 -1.21
CA LYS A 165 2.92 -4.44 0.03
C LYS A 165 4.32 -3.95 0.44
N SER A 166 5.37 -4.66 0.08
CA SER A 166 6.75 -4.31 0.42
C SER A 166 7.39 -3.33 -0.56
N ASP A 167 6.82 -3.16 -1.75
CA ASP A 167 7.32 -2.25 -2.77
C ASP A 167 6.67 -0.87 -2.61
N ASP A 168 7.41 0.05 -1.99
CA ASP A 168 7.02 1.47 -1.86
C ASP A 168 7.05 2.23 -3.21
N ASN A 169 7.59 1.65 -4.25
CA ASN A 169 7.72 2.26 -5.57
C ASN A 169 6.58 1.79 -6.49
N ARG A 170 5.72 2.73 -6.91
CA ARG A 170 4.56 2.46 -7.79
C ARG A 170 4.95 1.77 -9.10
N GLU A 171 6.13 2.06 -9.66
CA GLU A 171 6.63 1.42 -10.88
C GLU A 171 6.85 -0.09 -10.71
N LYS A 172 7.26 -0.53 -9.51
CA LYS A 172 7.42 -1.96 -9.21
C LYS A 172 6.08 -2.66 -8.93
N GLY A 173 5.06 -1.92 -8.49
CA GLY A 173 3.72 -2.45 -8.26
C GLY A 173 3.01 -2.95 -9.52
N GLU A 174 3.34 -2.41 -10.70
CA GLU A 174 2.79 -2.89 -11.97
C GLU A 174 3.24 -4.29 -12.34
N VAL A 175 4.38 -4.72 -11.82
CA VAL A 175 4.97 -6.04 -12.06
C VAL A 175 4.46 -7.10 -11.08
N ASN A 176 4.02 -6.71 -9.88
CA ASN A 176 3.48 -7.63 -8.87
C ASN A 176 2.03 -7.98 -9.16
N ARG A 177 1.78 -8.96 -10.03
CA ARG A 177 0.43 -9.29 -10.51
C ARG A 177 0.19 -10.78 -10.67
N ILE A 178 -1.07 -11.14 -10.45
CA ILE A 178 -1.67 -12.39 -10.92
C ILE A 178 -2.55 -12.06 -12.12
N TYR A 179 -2.38 -12.79 -13.20
CA TYR A 179 -3.07 -12.50 -14.45
C TYR A 179 -4.25 -13.43 -14.66
N GLY A 180 -5.40 -12.85 -14.97
CA GLY A 180 -6.63 -13.59 -15.24
C GLY A 180 -6.73 -14.11 -16.68
N SER A 181 -5.91 -13.58 -17.60
CA SER A 181 -5.87 -14.02 -18.99
C SER A 181 -4.44 -14.09 -19.51
N LYS A 182 -4.26 -14.91 -20.56
CA LYS A 182 -3.01 -15.05 -21.28
C LYS A 182 -2.57 -13.71 -21.92
N GLU A 183 -3.50 -12.97 -22.49
CA GLU A 183 -3.25 -11.71 -23.18
C GLU A 183 -2.70 -10.67 -22.22
N ALA A 184 -3.29 -10.57 -21.02
CA ALA A 184 -2.81 -9.65 -19.95
C ALA A 184 -1.40 -10.04 -19.49
N TYR A 185 -1.12 -11.34 -19.35
CA TYR A 185 0.19 -11.84 -18.98
C TYR A 185 1.24 -11.51 -20.05
N LEU A 186 0.94 -11.83 -21.31
CA LEU A 186 1.88 -11.59 -22.42
C LEU A 186 2.09 -10.09 -22.67
N GLY A 187 1.06 -9.27 -22.55
CA GLY A 187 1.19 -7.82 -22.63
C GLY A 187 2.17 -7.27 -21.59
N THR A 188 2.02 -7.67 -20.32
CA THR A 188 2.98 -7.26 -19.28
C THR A 188 4.38 -7.82 -19.53
N LEU A 189 4.49 -9.08 -19.96
CA LEU A 189 5.77 -9.70 -20.25
C LEU A 189 6.53 -8.97 -21.36
N TYR A 190 5.90 -8.77 -22.53
CA TYR A 190 6.58 -8.22 -23.69
C TYR A 190 6.68 -6.70 -23.68
N ASP A 191 5.67 -5.99 -23.16
CA ASP A 191 5.64 -4.53 -23.17
C ASP A 191 6.40 -3.94 -21.97
N VAL A 192 6.32 -4.56 -20.79
CA VAL A 192 6.90 -3.98 -19.56
C VAL A 192 8.20 -4.69 -19.18
N ILE A 193 8.15 -6.01 -18.98
CA ILE A 193 9.29 -6.76 -18.38
C ILE A 193 10.43 -6.91 -19.39
N LEU A 194 10.14 -7.30 -20.63
CA LEU A 194 11.14 -7.45 -21.68
C LEU A 194 11.49 -6.15 -22.43
N GLY A 195 10.71 -5.06 -22.20
CA GLY A 195 11.01 -3.74 -22.75
C GLY A 195 10.57 -3.54 -24.20
N TYR A 196 9.26 -3.68 -24.47
CA TYR A 196 8.62 -3.42 -25.76
C TYR A 196 9.17 -4.28 -26.93
N ILE A 197 9.28 -5.57 -26.69
CA ILE A 197 9.64 -6.53 -27.74
C ILE A 197 8.37 -6.93 -28.52
N ASP A 198 8.44 -6.88 -29.86
CA ASP A 198 7.38 -7.44 -30.72
C ASP A 198 7.25 -8.95 -30.47
N GLN A 199 6.16 -9.33 -29.83
CA GLN A 199 5.87 -10.72 -29.46
C GLN A 199 5.89 -11.67 -30.67
N ASN A 200 5.27 -11.29 -31.77
CA ASN A 200 5.16 -12.16 -32.95
C ASN A 200 6.52 -12.39 -33.60
N ARG A 201 7.32 -11.35 -33.67
CA ARG A 201 8.69 -11.43 -34.20
C ARG A 201 9.57 -12.27 -33.30
N PHE A 202 9.52 -12.05 -31.99
CA PHE A 202 10.27 -12.81 -30.99
C PHE A 202 9.93 -14.31 -31.06
N ILE A 203 8.65 -14.67 -31.02
CA ILE A 203 8.18 -16.06 -31.11
C ILE A 203 8.58 -16.70 -32.45
N THR A 204 8.55 -15.95 -33.54
CA THR A 204 8.95 -16.46 -34.86
C THR A 204 10.45 -16.76 -34.91
N MET A 205 11.26 -15.85 -34.39
CA MET A 205 12.72 -16.04 -34.30
C MET A 205 13.08 -17.22 -33.41
N GLU A 206 12.49 -17.31 -32.23
CA GLU A 206 12.74 -18.37 -31.26
C GLU A 206 12.30 -19.75 -31.80
N LYS A 207 11.11 -19.84 -32.43
CA LYS A 207 10.68 -21.06 -33.13
C LYS A 207 11.62 -21.50 -34.21
N SER A 208 12.20 -20.57 -34.93
CA SER A 208 13.17 -20.85 -35.98
C SER A 208 14.51 -21.31 -35.41
N ALA A 209 14.93 -20.69 -34.30
CA ALA A 209 16.17 -21.06 -33.59
C ALA A 209 16.11 -22.47 -33.00
N ILE A 210 14.98 -22.86 -32.40
CA ILE A 210 14.79 -24.21 -31.81
C ILE A 210 14.72 -25.31 -32.88
N ALA A 211 14.08 -25.02 -34.02
CA ALA A 211 13.96 -25.98 -35.11
C ALA A 211 15.25 -26.12 -35.96
N LEU A 212 16.35 -25.58 -35.48
CA LEU A 212 17.57 -25.40 -36.25
C LEU A 212 18.23 -26.73 -36.57
N LYS A 213 18.02 -27.22 -37.79
CA LYS A 213 18.91 -28.23 -38.39
C LYS A 213 19.92 -27.46 -39.24
N MET A 214 21.18 -27.40 -38.74
CA MET A 214 22.29 -26.80 -39.53
C MET A 214 22.67 -27.67 -40.74
N THR A 215 21.72 -27.89 -41.64
CA THR A 215 21.96 -28.69 -42.85
C THR A 215 22.65 -27.91 -43.94
N ASN A 216 22.55 -26.56 -43.94
CA ASN A 216 22.96 -25.72 -45.07
C ASN A 216 24.04 -24.68 -44.74
N GLY A 217 24.76 -24.82 -43.61
CA GLY A 217 25.86 -23.92 -43.23
C GLY A 217 25.43 -22.64 -42.52
N THR A 218 26.32 -22.09 -41.69
CA THR A 218 26.07 -20.95 -40.78
C THR A 218 25.69 -19.67 -41.53
N GLY A 219 26.23 -19.45 -42.75
CA GLY A 219 25.94 -18.23 -43.54
C GLY A 219 24.54 -18.17 -44.08
N GLN A 220 23.94 -19.32 -44.44
CA GLN A 220 22.57 -19.40 -44.88
C GLN A 220 21.58 -19.21 -43.74
N PHE A 221 21.92 -19.79 -42.56
CA PHE A 221 21.17 -19.57 -41.33
C PHE A 221 21.08 -18.09 -40.97
N ILE A 222 22.22 -17.38 -40.93
CA ILE A 222 22.25 -15.94 -40.64
C ILE A 222 21.38 -15.17 -41.67
N ARG A 223 21.46 -15.50 -42.95
CA ARG A 223 20.63 -14.88 -43.97
C ARG A 223 19.15 -15.15 -43.83
N ASP A 224 18.77 -16.38 -43.53
CA ASP A 224 17.37 -16.81 -43.49
C ASP A 224 16.64 -16.37 -42.22
N TYR A 225 17.38 -16.23 -41.07
CA TYR A 225 16.78 -16.01 -39.78
C TYR A 225 17.17 -14.68 -39.09
N MET A 226 18.36 -14.15 -39.37
CA MET A 226 18.80 -12.89 -38.79
C MET A 226 18.53 -11.68 -39.70
N PHE A 227 18.57 -11.88 -40.99
CA PHE A 227 18.19 -10.85 -41.93
C PHE A 227 16.78 -11.14 -42.50
N PRO A 228 15.85 -10.17 -42.45
CA PRO A 228 14.54 -10.35 -43.06
C PRO A 228 14.73 -10.68 -44.54
N LYS A 229 14.08 -11.75 -45.04
CA LYS A 229 14.09 -12.05 -46.47
C LYS A 229 13.61 -10.82 -47.20
N ASN A 230 14.49 -10.27 -48.05
CA ASN A 230 14.15 -9.20 -48.96
C ASN A 230 13.14 -9.74 -50.01
N THR A 231 11.89 -9.85 -49.62
CA THR A 231 10.82 -9.90 -50.59
C THR A 231 10.65 -8.47 -51.12
N SER A 232 10.78 -8.32 -52.39
CA SER A 232 10.83 -7.17 -53.31
C SER A 232 10.01 -5.88 -53.01
N ASN A 233 9.74 -5.56 -51.76
CA ASN A 233 9.05 -4.35 -51.34
C ASN A 233 9.82 -3.57 -50.26
N THR A 234 11.11 -3.34 -50.50
CA THR A 234 11.99 -2.62 -49.58
C THR A 234 11.43 -1.23 -49.20
N ILE A 235 10.78 -0.57 -50.12
CA ILE A 235 10.17 0.76 -49.91
C ILE A 235 8.93 0.65 -49.01
N ALA A 236 8.06 -0.34 -49.28
CA ALA A 236 6.87 -0.57 -48.44
C ALA A 236 7.24 -0.97 -47.01
N THR A 237 8.22 -1.87 -46.84
CA THR A 237 8.71 -2.32 -45.55
C THR A 237 9.38 -1.18 -44.75
N ILE A 238 10.15 -0.31 -45.43
CA ILE A 238 10.73 0.90 -44.81
C ILE A 238 9.62 1.88 -44.44
N SER A 239 8.60 2.05 -45.27
CA SER A 239 7.43 2.88 -44.96
C SER A 239 6.67 2.37 -43.72
N GLU A 240 6.39 1.07 -43.65
CA GLU A 240 5.74 0.45 -42.49
C GLU A 240 6.60 0.58 -41.22
N GLN A 241 7.91 0.44 -41.34
CA GLN A 241 8.81 0.65 -40.18
C GLN A 241 8.86 2.12 -39.76
N LEU A 242 8.85 3.05 -40.68
CA LEU A 242 8.76 4.48 -40.42
C LEU A 242 7.43 4.85 -39.73
N ASP A 243 6.32 4.28 -40.22
CA ASP A 243 5.01 4.52 -39.62
C ASP A 243 4.90 3.91 -38.24
N SER A 244 5.46 2.72 -38.01
CA SER A 244 5.59 2.12 -36.68
C SER A 244 6.46 2.97 -35.74
N TYR A 245 7.56 3.51 -36.25
CA TYR A 245 8.42 4.42 -35.49
C TYR A 245 7.69 5.73 -35.13
N ARG A 246 6.92 6.30 -36.05
CA ARG A 246 6.10 7.48 -35.77
C ARG A 246 5.05 7.19 -34.69
N GLN A 247 4.34 6.07 -34.78
CA GLN A 247 3.36 5.67 -33.78
C GLN A 247 3.99 5.48 -32.38
N ILE A 248 5.18 4.89 -32.31
CA ILE A 248 5.92 4.76 -31.06
C ILE A 248 6.33 6.13 -30.52
N LYS A 249 6.82 7.00 -31.38
CA LYS A 249 7.18 8.37 -30.99
C LYS A 249 5.99 9.14 -30.43
N ASP A 250 4.84 9.06 -31.10
CA ASP A 250 3.61 9.72 -30.68
C ASP A 250 3.12 9.17 -29.32
N LYS A 251 3.20 7.84 -29.12
CA LYS A 251 2.91 7.21 -27.82
C LYS A 251 3.85 7.68 -26.72
N ILE A 252 5.14 7.81 -27.00
CA ILE A 252 6.13 8.32 -26.04
C ILE A 252 5.80 9.76 -25.65
N GLU A 253 5.41 10.58 -26.63
CA GLU A 253 5.03 11.97 -26.37
C GLU A 253 3.73 12.08 -25.55
N ASP A 254 2.75 11.23 -25.81
CA ASP A 254 1.53 11.13 -25.00
C ASP A 254 1.82 10.65 -23.56
N LEU A 255 2.67 9.64 -23.42
CA LEU A 255 3.10 9.17 -22.10
C LEU A 255 3.86 10.24 -21.32
N ARG A 256 4.73 11.02 -21.97
CA ARG A 256 5.43 12.14 -21.31
C ARG A 256 4.45 13.19 -20.78
N LYS A 257 3.46 13.57 -21.59
CA LYS A 257 2.40 14.50 -21.15
C LYS A 257 1.60 13.95 -19.95
N ARG A 258 1.29 12.64 -19.99
CA ARG A 258 0.59 12.00 -18.86
C ARG A 258 1.44 11.97 -17.59
N ILE A 259 2.75 11.71 -17.71
CA ILE A 259 3.68 11.75 -16.58
C ILE A 259 3.73 13.16 -15.98
N GLU A 260 3.82 14.20 -16.82
CA GLU A 260 3.81 15.60 -16.39
C GLU A 260 2.53 15.92 -15.59
N ILE A 261 1.36 15.61 -16.14
CA ILE A 261 0.07 15.81 -15.46
C ILE A 261 0.00 15.03 -14.15
N LEU A 262 0.45 13.78 -14.13
CA LEU A 262 0.45 12.96 -12.91
C LEU A 262 1.41 13.51 -11.85
N THR A 263 2.55 14.06 -12.27
CA THR A 263 3.50 14.72 -11.37
C THR A 263 2.90 15.97 -10.75
N ASP A 264 2.17 16.77 -11.55
CA ASP A 264 1.47 17.95 -11.06
C ASP A 264 0.34 17.59 -10.07
N ILE A 265 -0.41 16.53 -10.36
CA ILE A 265 -1.43 16.01 -9.44
C ILE A 265 -0.78 15.53 -8.14
N GLN A 266 0.34 14.83 -8.23
CA GLN A 266 1.06 14.33 -7.06
C GLN A 266 1.57 15.48 -6.18
N THR A 267 2.19 16.49 -6.78
CA THR A 267 2.70 17.67 -6.06
C THR A 267 1.55 18.45 -5.40
N SER A 268 0.48 18.71 -6.15
CA SER A 268 -0.72 19.36 -5.62
C SER A 268 -1.38 18.56 -4.50
N GLY A 269 -1.41 17.24 -4.62
CA GLY A 269 -1.91 16.34 -3.58
C GLY A 269 -1.07 16.39 -2.30
N GLN A 270 0.25 16.44 -2.42
CA GLN A 270 1.16 16.59 -1.27
C GLN A 270 0.98 17.95 -0.57
N GLU A 271 0.82 19.02 -1.35
CA GLU A 271 0.57 20.36 -0.82
C GLU A 271 -0.77 20.43 -0.10
N LEU A 272 -1.82 19.81 -0.64
CA LEU A 272 -3.13 19.72 0.00
C LEU A 272 -3.06 18.99 1.35
N VAL A 273 -2.36 17.88 1.43
CA VAL A 273 -2.14 17.15 2.70
C VAL A 273 -1.40 18.01 3.71
N ARG A 274 -0.37 18.76 3.26
CA ARG A 274 0.37 19.68 4.11
C ARG A 274 -0.53 20.79 4.66
N LEU A 275 -1.29 21.44 3.77
CA LEU A 275 -2.22 22.51 4.16
C LEU A 275 -3.32 22.01 5.11
N GLN A 276 -3.84 20.80 4.89
CA GLN A 276 -4.78 20.18 5.82
C GLN A 276 -4.16 19.96 7.21
N SER A 277 -2.92 19.48 7.26
CA SER A 277 -2.19 19.29 8.51
C SER A 277 -1.95 20.62 9.23
N ASP A 278 -1.53 21.64 8.48
CA ASP A 278 -1.31 23.00 9.03
C ASP A 278 -2.61 23.62 9.54
N LYS A 279 -3.72 23.42 8.83
CA LYS A 279 -5.06 23.83 9.28
C LYS A 279 -5.43 23.17 10.61
N ILE A 280 -5.31 21.86 10.71
CA ILE A 280 -5.61 21.11 11.95
C ILE A 280 -4.73 21.62 13.10
N ARG A 281 -3.44 21.88 12.84
CA ARG A 281 -2.52 22.43 13.82
C ARG A 281 -2.94 23.81 14.28
N ALA A 282 -3.28 24.70 13.34
CA ALA A 282 -3.76 26.05 13.65
C ALA A 282 -5.07 26.02 14.46
N GLU A 283 -6.02 25.19 14.09
CA GLU A 283 -7.26 25.01 14.85
C GLU A 283 -7.00 24.48 16.27
N ALA A 284 -6.07 23.55 16.42
CA ALA A 284 -5.65 23.07 17.74
C ALA A 284 -4.99 24.17 18.57
N MET A 285 -4.12 24.99 17.98
CA MET A 285 -3.51 26.12 18.67
C MET A 285 -4.54 27.15 19.12
N ILE A 286 -5.50 27.49 18.26
CA ILE A 286 -6.59 28.42 18.63
C ILE A 286 -7.37 27.88 19.83
N ARG A 287 -7.71 26.58 19.84
CA ARG A 287 -8.39 25.95 20.98
C ARG A 287 -7.53 25.99 22.24
N CYS A 288 -6.25 25.70 22.14
CA CYS A 288 -5.32 25.78 23.29
C CYS A 288 -5.24 27.19 23.86
N ILE A 289 -5.11 28.21 23.04
CA ILE A 289 -5.12 29.61 23.47
C ILE A 289 -6.43 29.95 24.16
N GLY A 290 -7.57 29.53 23.60
CA GLY A 290 -8.87 29.74 24.24
C GLY A 290 -9.00 29.06 25.61
N ILE A 291 -8.43 27.87 25.77
CA ILE A 291 -8.40 27.15 27.05
C ILE A 291 -7.50 27.88 28.06
N GLU A 292 -6.34 28.38 27.64
CA GLU A 292 -5.43 29.15 28.52
C GLU A 292 -6.06 30.46 28.97
N ASP A 293 -6.74 31.19 28.06
CA ASP A 293 -7.47 32.41 28.43
C ASP A 293 -8.59 32.12 29.47
N LEU A 294 -9.35 31.06 29.24
CA LEU A 294 -10.37 30.62 30.19
C LEU A 294 -9.77 30.22 31.54
N ARG A 295 -8.65 29.53 31.56
CA ARG A 295 -7.95 29.16 32.79
C ARG A 295 -7.47 30.41 33.55
N ALA A 296 -6.87 31.36 32.84
CA ALA A 296 -6.43 32.60 33.45
C ALA A 296 -7.63 33.39 34.05
N ARG A 297 -8.76 33.45 33.35
CA ARG A 297 -10.00 34.08 33.86
C ARG A 297 -10.57 33.35 35.06
N ILE A 298 -10.54 32.03 35.07
CA ILE A 298 -10.97 31.23 36.23
C ILE A 298 -10.06 31.54 37.43
N GLN A 299 -8.74 31.54 37.22
CA GLN A 299 -7.80 31.84 38.32
C GLN A 299 -8.03 33.24 38.89
N THR A 300 -8.17 34.27 38.09
CA THR A 300 -8.49 35.62 38.59
C THR A 300 -9.83 35.67 39.34
N ALA A 301 -10.85 34.99 38.81
CA ALA A 301 -12.14 34.93 39.49
C ALA A 301 -12.09 34.16 40.85
N GLU A 302 -11.27 33.13 40.94
CA GLU A 302 -11.02 32.41 42.19
C GLU A 302 -10.26 33.28 43.23
N GLU A 303 -9.27 34.05 42.78
CA GLU A 303 -8.55 35.04 43.62
C GLU A 303 -9.51 36.13 44.10
N ASP A 304 -10.31 36.72 43.21
CA ASP A 304 -11.33 37.70 43.58
C ASP A 304 -12.37 37.13 44.55
N LYS A 305 -12.83 35.91 44.32
CA LYS A 305 -13.75 35.22 45.24
C LYS A 305 -13.14 35.06 46.65
N LYS A 306 -11.84 34.75 46.74
CA LYS A 306 -11.13 34.63 48.03
C LYS A 306 -11.08 35.97 48.75
N ILE A 307 -10.71 37.05 48.01
CA ILE A 307 -10.66 38.43 48.55
C ILE A 307 -12.05 38.85 49.05
N ILE A 308 -13.10 38.56 48.26
CA ILE A 308 -14.49 38.87 48.69
C ILE A 308 -14.91 38.07 49.91
N ALA A 309 -14.56 36.77 49.99
CA ALA A 309 -14.85 35.95 51.15
C ALA A 309 -14.19 36.49 52.42
N GLU A 310 -12.89 36.87 52.33
CA GLU A 310 -12.17 37.47 53.44
C GLU A 310 -12.81 38.81 53.91
N LYS A 311 -13.18 39.64 52.97
CA LYS A 311 -13.92 40.92 53.26
C LYS A 311 -15.27 40.66 53.91
N GLN A 312 -15.99 39.62 53.42
CA GLN A 312 -17.28 39.24 53.97
C GLN A 312 -17.16 38.75 55.41
N GLU A 313 -16.15 37.96 55.71
CA GLU A 313 -15.86 37.49 57.06
C GLU A 313 -15.51 38.66 58.02
N GLN A 314 -14.66 39.58 57.53
CA GLN A 314 -14.30 40.81 58.27
C GLN A 314 -15.54 41.68 58.57
N LEU A 315 -16.42 41.84 57.57
CA LEU A 315 -17.65 42.62 57.75
C LEU A 315 -18.62 41.92 58.67
N GLN A 316 -18.74 40.60 58.62
CA GLN A 316 -19.57 39.84 59.56
C GLN A 316 -19.03 39.96 61.01
N GLY A 317 -17.69 39.91 61.17
CA GLY A 317 -17.07 40.20 62.46
C GLY A 317 -17.42 41.56 63.03
N LYS A 318 -17.30 42.60 62.19
CA LYS A 318 -17.66 43.99 62.56
C LYS A 318 -19.14 44.16 62.86
N ILE A 319 -20.04 43.48 62.11
CA ILE A 319 -21.46 43.51 62.39
C ILE A 319 -21.79 42.85 63.74
N LYS A 320 -21.13 41.72 64.04
CA LYS A 320 -21.31 41.02 65.31
C LYS A 320 -20.82 41.86 66.46
N GLU A 321 -19.62 42.46 66.32
CA GLU A 321 -19.07 43.39 67.37
C GLU A 321 -19.96 44.59 67.61
N ARG A 322 -20.43 45.25 66.51
CA ARG A 322 -21.34 46.37 66.65
C ARG A 322 -22.71 45.98 67.18
N SER A 323 -23.17 44.79 66.89
CA SER A 323 -24.43 44.23 67.45
C SER A 323 -24.33 43.98 68.96
N THR A 324 -23.19 43.48 69.46
CA THR A 324 -22.94 43.34 70.87
C THR A 324 -22.86 44.67 71.56
N VAL A 325 -22.06 45.64 71.03
CA VAL A 325 -21.98 46.99 71.59
C VAL A 325 -23.36 47.66 71.63
N ARG A 326 -24.14 47.51 70.55
CA ARG A 326 -25.51 48.05 70.53
C ARG A 326 -26.38 47.44 71.63
N GLY A 327 -26.30 46.10 71.79
CA GLY A 327 -27.04 45.40 72.88
C GLY A 327 -26.62 45.88 74.29
N GLU A 328 -25.35 46.12 74.46
CA GLU A 328 -24.79 46.64 75.76
C GLU A 328 -25.29 48.08 75.98
N THR A 329 -25.19 48.92 74.99
CA THR A 329 -25.65 50.32 75.08
C THR A 329 -27.18 50.44 75.22
N GLU A 330 -27.99 49.53 74.56
CA GLU A 330 -29.43 49.44 74.77
C GLU A 330 -29.72 49.04 76.22
N GLN A 331 -28.99 48.05 76.84
CA GLN A 331 -29.15 47.70 78.23
C GLN A 331 -28.77 48.84 79.18
N GLU A 332 -27.64 49.51 78.92
CA GLU A 332 -27.24 50.70 79.69
C GLU A 332 -28.33 51.81 79.60
N LEU A 333 -28.89 52.03 78.43
CA LEU A 333 -29.94 53.06 78.21
C LEU A 333 -31.21 52.67 79.02
N ILE A 334 -31.59 51.39 79.00
CA ILE A 334 -32.72 50.89 79.80
C ILE A 334 -32.43 51.06 81.28
N GLN A 335 -31.22 50.70 81.74
CA GLN A 335 -30.80 50.87 83.10
C GLN A 335 -30.84 52.36 83.53
N VAL A 336 -30.21 53.20 82.79
CA VAL A 336 -30.17 54.65 83.09
C VAL A 336 -31.60 55.27 83.06
N SER A 337 -32.45 54.81 82.08
CA SER A 337 -33.84 55.25 82.02
C SER A 337 -34.67 54.80 83.19
N ALA A 338 -34.42 53.58 83.70
CA ALA A 338 -35.04 53.05 84.93
C ALA A 338 -34.58 53.79 86.14
N ASP A 339 -33.26 54.06 86.26
CA ASP A 339 -32.67 54.81 87.34
C ASP A 339 -33.17 56.27 87.38
N LEU A 340 -33.31 56.87 86.15
CA LEU A 340 -33.91 58.19 86.04
C LEU A 340 -35.37 58.26 86.55
N LYS A 341 -36.18 57.22 86.18
CA LYS A 341 -37.54 57.10 86.65
C LYS A 341 -37.65 56.82 88.13
N ALA A 342 -36.65 56.08 88.71
CA ALA A 342 -36.61 55.82 90.12
C ALA A 342 -36.10 57.00 90.96
N SER A 343 -35.38 57.92 90.28
CA SER A 343 -34.81 59.09 90.98
C SER A 343 -35.91 60.15 91.22
N ASP A 344 -35.75 60.85 92.27
CA ASP A 344 -36.65 61.96 92.64
C ASP A 344 -36.64 63.10 91.56
N LEU A 345 -35.64 63.16 90.76
CA LEU A 345 -35.50 64.05 89.58
C LEU A 345 -36.45 63.65 88.43
N GLY A 346 -36.66 62.38 88.15
CA GLY A 346 -37.57 61.89 87.12
C GLY A 346 -39.03 62.22 87.40
N GLY A 347 -39.41 62.11 88.72
CA GLY A 347 -40.74 62.53 89.22
C GLY A 347 -40.92 64.04 89.14
N LYS A 348 -39.90 64.81 89.41
CA LYS A 348 -39.96 66.29 89.26
C LYS A 348 -39.96 66.76 87.82
N GLN A 349 -39.28 66.07 86.95
CA GLN A 349 -39.29 66.39 85.48
C GLN A 349 -40.69 66.11 84.92
N GLN A 350 -41.34 65.00 85.24
CA GLN A 350 -42.67 64.71 84.87
C GLN A 350 -43.68 65.74 85.40
N GLN A 351 -43.49 66.09 86.66
CA GLN A 351 -44.31 67.18 87.22
C GLN A 351 -44.06 68.52 86.55
N TYR A 352 -42.83 68.78 86.16
CA TYR A 352 -42.50 70.02 85.48
C TYR A 352 -43.07 70.03 84.02
N GLU A 353 -43.01 68.92 83.27
CA GLU A 353 -43.65 68.80 81.98
C GLU A 353 -45.21 68.88 82.04
N GLU A 354 -45.81 68.24 83.01
CA GLU A 354 -47.24 68.38 83.26
C GLU A 354 -47.65 69.81 83.68
N LEU A 355 -46.87 70.49 84.44
CA LEU A 355 -47.07 71.91 84.79
C LEU A 355 -46.82 72.83 83.62
N ASP A 356 -45.87 72.60 82.77
CA ASP A 356 -45.57 73.39 81.63
C ASP A 356 -46.67 73.19 80.50
N GLU A 357 -47.15 71.96 80.30
CA GLU A 357 -48.30 71.66 79.49
C GLU A 357 -49.54 72.33 79.96
N ARG A 358 -49.80 72.31 81.29
CA ARG A 358 -50.90 72.93 81.94
C ARG A 358 -50.84 74.48 81.82
N SER A 359 -49.61 75.02 81.98
CA SER A 359 -49.34 76.45 81.78
C SER A 359 -49.65 76.89 80.33
N ARG A 360 -49.22 76.05 79.31
CA ARG A 360 -49.47 76.33 77.89
C ARG A 360 -50.95 76.24 77.61
N MET A 361 -51.73 75.25 78.14
CA MET A 361 -53.13 75.15 77.99
C MET A 361 -53.88 76.34 78.61
N LEU A 362 -53.39 76.85 79.78
CA LEU A 362 -54.01 78.03 80.40
C LEU A 362 -53.67 79.29 79.60
N ALA A 363 -52.49 79.39 79.00
CA ALA A 363 -52.15 80.55 78.18
C ALA A 363 -52.92 80.56 76.84
N ASP A 364 -53.25 79.40 76.27
CA ASP A 364 -54.09 79.28 75.07
C ASP A 364 -55.60 79.54 75.38
N ASN A 365 -56.07 79.30 76.61
CA ASN A 365 -57.45 79.64 77.06
C ASN A 365 -57.63 81.06 77.51
N THR A 366 -56.60 81.90 77.57
CA THR A 366 -56.65 83.32 77.95
C THR A 366 -56.42 84.23 76.74
N ARG A 367 -56.40 83.71 75.54
CA ARG A 367 -56.52 84.42 74.27
C ARG A 367 -57.87 84.10 73.67
#